data_91060b8705cd0a4109facf6635541336
#
_entry.id   91060b8705cd0a4109facf6635541336
#
_cell.length_a   1.000
_cell.length_b   1.000
_cell.length_c   1.000
_cell.angle_alpha   90.00
_cell.angle_beta   90.00
_cell.angle_gamma   90.00
#
_symmetry.space_group_name_H-M   'P 1'
#
loop_
_entity.id
_entity.type
_entity.pdbx_description
1 polymer ?
#
loop_
_entity_poly.entity_id
_entity_poly.type
_entity_poly.pdbx_seq_one_letter_code
_entity_poly.pdbx_strand_id
1 'polypeptide(L)'
;MQAPFSRCPFLIGELYLLGGGTPLASAADVVTITQTYKMTHQYPALSPEQKRELSSIAQRIVAPGKGILAADESVGTMGKRLQKINVENSEENRRYFRDLLFSTGLGEYVGVILFHETLYQKSDAGVAFPKVIKDKGIVVGIKVDKGTAGLNGTDGETTTQGLDGLSERCAQYKKDGCDFAKWRCVLKISDACPSALSIAENANVLARYASICQQNGLVPIVEPEILPDGDHDLQRCQYATEKVLAAVYKALSDHHVYLEGTLLKPNMEVAMATVTALRRTVPASVPGICFLSGGQSEEEASLNLSAINQIPLGRPWKLSFSFGRALQASALAAWQGQPGNRQAAQEAFCSRAKINSLASKGEYRPTGEADQAAMQSLYTASYVY
;
A
#
# COMPACT_ATOMS: atom_id res chain seq x y z
N MET A 1 54.83 -13.11 -11.68
CA MET A 1 53.70 -13.76 -10.97
C MET A 1 52.45 -12.90 -11.21
N GLN A 2 51.67 -13.30 -12.19
CA GLN A 2 50.38 -12.60 -12.52
C GLN A 2 49.25 -13.28 -11.76
N ALA A 3 48.52 -12.50 -10.98
CA ALA A 3 47.31 -12.96 -10.32
C ALA A 3 46.17 -13.11 -11.35
N PRO A 4 45.32 -14.14 -11.24
CA PRO A 4 44.23 -14.32 -12.18
C PRO A 4 43.08 -13.36 -11.86
N PHE A 5 42.67 -12.56 -12.85
CA PHE A 5 41.44 -11.78 -12.81
C PHE A 5 40.25 -12.72 -12.70
N SER A 6 39.52 -12.62 -11.61
CA SER A 6 38.22 -13.26 -11.45
C SER A 6 37.23 -12.62 -12.42
N ARG A 7 36.68 -13.43 -13.33
CA ARG A 7 35.69 -13.01 -14.30
C ARG A 7 34.38 -12.61 -13.59
N CYS A 8 33.99 -11.36 -13.77
CA CYS A 8 32.69 -10.87 -13.38
C CYS A 8 31.61 -11.52 -14.28
N PRO A 9 30.51 -12.12 -13.73
CA PRO A 9 29.54 -12.84 -14.54
C PRO A 9 28.44 -11.94 -15.16
N PHE A 10 28.69 -10.64 -15.28
CA PHE A 10 27.72 -9.67 -15.84
C PHE A 10 28.04 -9.25 -17.29
N LEU A 11 28.39 -10.20 -18.17
CA LEU A 11 28.51 -9.92 -19.59
C LEU A 11 27.80 -11.00 -20.40
N ILE A 12 26.46 -10.93 -20.47
CA ILE A 12 25.74 -11.39 -21.65
C ILE A 12 24.94 -10.18 -22.14
N GLY A 13 25.65 -9.24 -22.75
CA GLY A 13 25.09 -8.31 -23.68
C GLY A 13 25.12 -8.98 -25.04
N GLU A 14 23.98 -9.22 -25.65
CA GLU A 14 23.92 -9.60 -27.06
C GLU A 14 24.47 -8.45 -27.89
N LEU A 15 25.63 -8.71 -28.49
CA LEU A 15 26.18 -7.86 -29.54
C LEU A 15 25.50 -8.23 -30.86
N TYR A 16 24.53 -7.44 -31.31
CA TYR A 16 24.09 -7.51 -32.69
C TYR A 16 25.17 -6.94 -33.60
N LEU A 17 25.97 -7.80 -34.18
CA LEU A 17 26.82 -7.44 -35.31
C LEU A 17 25.99 -7.48 -36.60
N LEU A 18 25.78 -6.34 -37.19
CA LEU A 18 25.33 -6.22 -38.57
C LEU A 18 26.51 -6.61 -39.51
N GLY A 19 26.35 -7.70 -40.24
CA GLY A 19 27.26 -8.02 -41.34
C GLY A 19 27.32 -9.48 -41.71
N GLY A 20 26.68 -9.87 -42.82
CA GLY A 20 27.14 -10.98 -43.69
C GLY A 20 26.69 -12.39 -43.34
N GLY A 21 25.71 -12.86 -44.05
CA GLY A 21 25.09 -14.16 -44.22
C GLY A 21 25.89 -15.42 -43.85
N THR A 22 25.35 -16.11 -42.86
CA THR A 22 25.38 -17.57 -42.77
C THR A 22 24.03 -18.03 -42.20
N PRO A 23 23.49 -19.20 -42.58
CA PRO A 23 22.12 -19.58 -42.21
C PRO A 23 22.04 -19.82 -40.71
N LEU A 24 21.01 -19.26 -40.11
CA LEU A 24 20.62 -19.47 -38.72
C LEU A 24 20.56 -20.97 -38.40
N ALA A 25 21.24 -21.39 -37.37
CA ALA A 25 21.08 -22.68 -36.73
C ALA A 25 19.59 -22.90 -36.40
N SER A 26 19.12 -24.13 -36.57
CA SER A 26 17.72 -24.49 -36.35
C SER A 26 17.29 -24.17 -34.89
N ALA A 27 16.01 -23.93 -34.68
CA ALA A 27 15.42 -23.71 -33.37
C ALA A 27 15.68 -24.83 -32.34
N ALA A 28 16.31 -25.93 -32.76
CA ALA A 28 16.74 -27.05 -31.93
C ALA A 28 18.10 -26.79 -31.20
N ASP A 29 18.88 -25.81 -31.64
CA ASP A 29 20.17 -25.45 -31.06
C ASP A 29 20.12 -24.33 -30.02
N VAL A 30 18.93 -23.91 -29.63
CA VAL A 30 18.75 -23.16 -28.38
C VAL A 30 18.97 -24.14 -27.23
N VAL A 31 20.23 -24.43 -26.98
CA VAL A 31 20.65 -25.11 -25.75
C VAL A 31 20.03 -24.33 -24.61
N THR A 32 19.02 -24.92 -23.99
CA THR A 32 18.47 -24.45 -22.73
C THR A 32 19.63 -24.41 -21.75
N ILE A 33 20.26 -23.26 -21.58
CA ILE A 33 21.24 -23.03 -20.51
C ILE A 33 20.42 -23.01 -19.20
N THR A 34 19.88 -24.15 -18.83
CA THR A 34 19.42 -24.46 -17.48
C THR A 34 20.63 -24.85 -16.64
N GLN A 35 21.70 -24.08 -16.69
CA GLN A 35 22.67 -24.09 -15.64
C GLN A 35 22.00 -23.34 -14.49
N THR A 36 21.32 -24.08 -13.62
CA THR A 36 20.87 -23.60 -12.32
C THR A 36 22.12 -23.13 -11.57
N TYR A 37 22.45 -21.85 -11.72
CA TYR A 37 23.38 -21.21 -10.81
C TYR A 37 22.78 -21.35 -9.43
N LYS A 38 23.30 -22.27 -8.65
CA LYS A 38 22.98 -22.39 -7.24
C LYS A 38 23.61 -21.18 -6.56
N MET A 39 22.89 -20.04 -6.56
CA MET A 39 23.29 -18.90 -5.78
C MET A 39 23.27 -19.32 -4.31
N THR A 40 24.44 -19.41 -3.70
CA THR A 40 24.54 -19.60 -2.26
C THR A 40 24.18 -18.28 -1.60
N HIS A 41 22.92 -18.16 -1.17
CA HIS A 41 22.49 -17.01 -0.38
C HIS A 41 23.11 -17.12 1.02
N GLN A 42 23.61 -16.00 1.53
CA GLN A 42 24.09 -15.88 2.92
C GLN A 42 22.94 -15.72 3.93
N TYR A 43 21.68 -15.80 3.48
CA TYR A 43 20.47 -15.61 4.25
C TYR A 43 19.38 -16.62 3.83
N PRO A 44 18.38 -16.90 4.68
CA PRO A 44 17.25 -17.71 4.30
C PRO A 44 16.50 -17.06 3.13
N ALA A 45 16.65 -17.60 1.93
CA ALA A 45 15.95 -17.11 0.75
C ALA A 45 14.53 -17.67 0.69
N LEU A 46 13.59 -16.86 0.19
CA LEU A 46 12.26 -17.34 -0.14
C LEU A 46 12.33 -18.42 -1.22
N SER A 47 11.53 -19.48 -1.07
CA SER A 47 11.41 -20.49 -2.11
C SER A 47 10.78 -19.91 -3.39
N PRO A 48 10.94 -20.56 -4.55
CA PRO A 48 10.25 -20.14 -5.78
C PRO A 48 8.72 -20.12 -5.61
N GLU A 49 8.15 -21.02 -4.82
CA GLU A 49 6.72 -21.09 -4.50
C GLU A 49 6.27 -19.87 -3.70
N GLN A 50 7.00 -19.53 -2.64
CA GLN A 50 6.73 -18.34 -1.84
C GLN A 50 6.80 -17.06 -2.68
N LYS A 51 7.81 -16.93 -3.53
CA LYS A 51 7.94 -15.78 -4.45
C LYS A 51 6.75 -15.69 -5.41
N ARG A 52 6.33 -16.82 -6.01
CA ARG A 52 5.16 -16.85 -6.90
C ARG A 52 3.89 -16.46 -6.17
N GLU A 53 3.65 -16.98 -4.96
CA GLU A 53 2.50 -16.65 -4.15
C GLU A 53 2.46 -15.15 -3.83
N LEU A 54 3.54 -14.59 -3.28
CA LEU A 54 3.66 -13.18 -2.93
C LEU A 54 3.43 -12.27 -4.15
N SER A 55 4.09 -12.55 -5.27
CA SER A 55 3.92 -11.79 -6.51
C SER A 55 2.48 -11.87 -7.04
N SER A 56 1.87 -13.05 -7.02
CA SER A 56 0.47 -13.25 -7.44
C SER A 56 -0.50 -12.43 -6.57
N ILE A 57 -0.32 -12.43 -5.25
CA ILE A 57 -1.16 -11.65 -4.33
C ILE A 57 -0.98 -10.15 -4.62
N ALA A 58 0.25 -9.65 -4.74
CA ALA A 58 0.53 -8.25 -5.03
C ALA A 58 -0.12 -7.81 -6.35
N GLN A 59 0.01 -8.60 -7.41
CA GLN A 59 -0.61 -8.34 -8.73
C GLN A 59 -2.14 -8.32 -8.66
N ARG A 60 -2.77 -9.20 -7.86
CA ARG A 60 -4.23 -9.21 -7.68
C ARG A 60 -4.74 -7.95 -6.99
N ILE A 61 -4.00 -7.41 -6.02
CA ILE A 61 -4.38 -6.20 -5.29
C ILE A 61 -4.39 -4.98 -6.23
N VAL A 62 -3.42 -4.90 -7.14
CA VAL A 62 -3.27 -3.77 -8.08
C VAL A 62 -3.72 -4.10 -9.51
N ALA A 63 -4.57 -5.10 -9.67
CA ALA A 63 -5.19 -5.39 -10.96
C ALA A 63 -5.93 -4.15 -11.51
N PRO A 64 -6.06 -4.00 -12.83
CA PRO A 64 -6.69 -2.82 -13.43
C PRO A 64 -8.05 -2.48 -12.79
N GLY A 65 -8.21 -1.24 -12.34
CA GLY A 65 -9.41 -0.76 -11.67
C GLY A 65 -9.57 -1.20 -10.21
N LYS A 66 -8.61 -1.95 -9.64
CA LYS A 66 -8.62 -2.34 -8.24
C LYS A 66 -7.72 -1.45 -7.38
N GLY A 67 -8.12 -1.28 -6.13
CA GLY A 67 -7.35 -0.62 -5.09
C GLY A 67 -7.60 -1.26 -3.74
N ILE A 68 -7.48 -0.52 -2.66
CA ILE A 68 -7.61 -1.03 -1.30
C ILE A 68 -8.58 -0.17 -0.50
N LEU A 69 -9.53 -0.81 0.17
CA LEU A 69 -10.26 -0.22 1.29
C LEU A 69 -9.40 -0.37 2.55
N ALA A 70 -8.92 0.74 3.09
CA ALA A 70 -8.28 0.78 4.40
C ALA A 70 -9.36 0.90 5.48
N ALA A 71 -9.77 -0.25 6.03
CA ALA A 71 -10.74 -0.37 7.13
C ALA A 71 -10.03 -0.81 8.43
N ASP A 72 -8.81 -0.31 8.61
CA ASP A 72 -7.88 -0.70 9.66
C ASP A 72 -7.78 0.35 10.79
N GLU A 73 -8.78 1.19 10.91
CA GLU A 73 -8.86 2.18 11.98
C GLU A 73 -8.85 1.52 13.36
N SER A 74 -8.00 2.05 14.24
CA SER A 74 -8.01 1.68 15.67
C SER A 74 -9.36 2.08 16.31
N VAL A 75 -9.65 1.50 17.48
CA VAL A 75 -10.85 1.84 18.25
C VAL A 75 -10.98 3.35 18.48
N GLY A 76 -9.88 4.02 18.84
CA GLY A 76 -9.87 5.47 19.04
C GLY A 76 -10.07 6.26 17.76
N THR A 77 -9.48 5.83 16.65
CA THR A 77 -9.65 6.48 15.34
C THR A 77 -11.08 6.33 14.85
N MET A 78 -11.68 5.14 14.98
CA MET A 78 -13.06 4.92 14.60
C MET A 78 -14.01 5.73 15.49
N GLY A 79 -13.70 5.85 16.79
CA GLY A 79 -14.44 6.70 17.73
C GLY A 79 -14.52 8.15 17.27
N LYS A 80 -13.40 8.74 16.83
CA LYS A 80 -13.39 10.12 16.29
C LYS A 80 -14.27 10.28 15.04
N ARG A 81 -14.41 9.21 14.23
CA ARG A 81 -15.30 9.24 13.05
C ARG A 81 -16.76 9.11 13.43
N LEU A 82 -17.09 8.18 14.32
CA LEU A 82 -18.46 8.00 14.83
C LEU A 82 -18.97 9.23 15.57
N GLN A 83 -18.11 9.92 16.32
CA GLN A 83 -18.44 11.16 17.01
C GLN A 83 -18.92 12.26 16.03
N LYS A 84 -18.36 12.33 14.82
CA LYS A 84 -18.78 13.33 13.81
C LYS A 84 -20.23 13.16 13.34
N ILE A 85 -20.79 11.98 13.49
CA ILE A 85 -22.18 11.64 13.15
C ILE A 85 -23.02 11.37 14.42
N ASN A 86 -22.52 11.78 15.61
CA ASN A 86 -23.19 11.60 16.91
C ASN A 86 -23.54 10.14 17.24
N VAL A 87 -22.69 9.19 16.84
CA VAL A 87 -22.84 7.76 17.13
C VAL A 87 -21.86 7.35 18.21
N GLU A 88 -22.33 6.57 19.18
CA GLU A 88 -21.49 6.03 20.25
C GLU A 88 -20.42 5.11 19.70
N ASN A 89 -19.18 5.22 20.25
CA ASN A 89 -18.07 4.34 19.92
C ASN A 89 -18.16 3.00 20.69
N SER A 90 -19.23 2.25 20.49
CA SER A 90 -19.38 0.89 20.99
C SER A 90 -18.73 -0.12 20.05
N GLU A 91 -18.39 -1.31 20.55
CA GLU A 91 -17.90 -2.41 19.72
C GLU A 91 -18.91 -2.79 18.65
N GLU A 92 -20.21 -2.82 19.03
CA GLU A 92 -21.29 -3.17 18.10
C GLU A 92 -21.45 -2.15 16.96
N ASN A 93 -21.37 -0.85 17.23
CA ASN A 93 -21.43 0.16 16.18
C ASN A 93 -20.23 0.08 15.23
N ARG A 94 -19.02 -0.22 15.75
CA ARG A 94 -17.84 -0.48 14.92
C ARG A 94 -18.02 -1.73 14.06
N ARG A 95 -18.47 -2.82 14.66
CA ARG A 95 -18.76 -4.07 13.96
C ARG A 95 -19.81 -3.90 12.88
N TYR A 96 -20.94 -3.25 13.20
CA TYR A 96 -22.03 -3.02 12.26
C TYR A 96 -21.58 -2.20 11.05
N PHE A 97 -20.84 -1.11 11.27
CA PHE A 97 -20.31 -0.32 10.16
C PHE A 97 -19.35 -1.14 9.29
N ARG A 98 -18.51 -1.99 9.87
CA ARG A 98 -17.66 -2.93 9.13
C ARG A 98 -18.48 -3.95 8.33
N ASP A 99 -19.51 -4.50 8.93
CA ASP A 99 -20.43 -5.42 8.25
C ASP A 99 -21.13 -4.76 7.06
N LEU A 100 -21.59 -3.52 7.24
CA LEU A 100 -22.17 -2.72 6.17
C LEU A 100 -21.19 -2.59 4.98
N LEU A 101 -19.94 -2.26 5.24
CA LEU A 101 -18.92 -2.10 4.20
C LEU A 101 -18.59 -3.46 3.52
N PHE A 102 -18.35 -4.52 4.31
CA PHE A 102 -17.89 -5.81 3.77
C PHE A 102 -19.01 -6.61 3.10
N SER A 103 -20.26 -6.38 3.46
CA SER A 103 -21.41 -6.99 2.80
C SER A 103 -21.75 -6.35 1.44
N THR A 104 -21.23 -5.14 1.15
CA THR A 104 -21.38 -4.49 -0.16
C THR A 104 -20.67 -5.27 -1.26
N GLY A 105 -21.22 -5.25 -2.48
CA GLY A 105 -20.67 -5.96 -3.65
C GLY A 105 -19.45 -5.26 -4.25
N LEU A 106 -18.29 -5.29 -3.58
CA LEU A 106 -17.08 -4.54 -3.99
C LEU A 106 -15.97 -5.41 -4.61
N GLY A 107 -16.21 -6.69 -4.87
CA GLY A 107 -15.18 -7.62 -5.35
C GLY A 107 -14.43 -7.19 -6.60
N GLU A 108 -15.03 -6.32 -7.42
CA GLU A 108 -14.43 -5.79 -8.63
C GLU A 108 -13.47 -4.61 -8.37
N TYR A 109 -13.57 -3.94 -7.20
CA TYR A 109 -12.91 -2.65 -6.98
C TYR A 109 -11.83 -2.65 -5.92
N VAL A 110 -11.90 -3.53 -4.89
CA VAL A 110 -11.02 -3.37 -3.71
C VAL A 110 -10.48 -4.67 -3.13
N GLY A 111 -9.26 -4.60 -2.57
CA GLY A 111 -8.78 -5.41 -1.45
C GLY A 111 -9.14 -4.72 -0.13
N VAL A 112 -9.10 -5.41 1.00
CA VAL A 112 -9.48 -4.85 2.31
C VAL A 112 -8.38 -5.04 3.34
N ILE A 113 -7.97 -3.95 4.03
CA ILE A 113 -7.13 -4.03 5.22
C ILE A 113 -8.04 -4.01 6.45
N LEU A 114 -7.84 -4.97 7.35
CA LEU A 114 -8.57 -5.08 8.61
C LEU A 114 -7.74 -4.56 9.79
N PHE A 115 -8.42 -4.14 10.84
CA PHE A 115 -7.87 -4.02 12.19
C PHE A 115 -8.01 -5.36 12.93
N HIS A 116 -7.15 -5.65 13.91
CA HIS A 116 -7.13 -6.96 14.57
C HIS A 116 -8.46 -7.31 15.27
N GLU A 117 -9.14 -6.33 15.89
CA GLU A 117 -10.48 -6.53 16.48
C GLU A 117 -11.46 -7.06 15.41
N THR A 118 -11.49 -6.39 14.25
CA THR A 118 -12.38 -6.72 13.13
C THR A 118 -12.08 -8.09 12.53
N LEU A 119 -10.83 -8.54 12.54
CA LEU A 119 -10.43 -9.84 12.00
C LEU A 119 -11.21 -10.99 12.67
N TYR A 120 -11.47 -10.86 13.98
CA TYR A 120 -12.12 -11.91 14.78
C TYR A 120 -13.63 -11.68 14.97
N GLN A 121 -14.18 -10.57 14.47
CA GLN A 121 -15.61 -10.29 14.50
C GLN A 121 -16.38 -11.01 13.37
N LYS A 122 -17.70 -11.02 13.50
CA LYS A 122 -18.61 -11.68 12.56
C LYS A 122 -19.64 -10.70 12.02
N SER A 123 -20.12 -11.00 10.82
CA SER A 123 -21.26 -10.33 10.20
C SER A 123 -22.57 -10.63 10.95
N ASP A 124 -23.63 -9.90 10.62
CA ASP A 124 -24.99 -10.17 11.13
C ASP A 124 -25.47 -11.60 10.84
N ALA A 125 -24.96 -12.22 9.77
CA ALA A 125 -25.21 -13.61 9.42
C ALA A 125 -24.34 -14.61 10.22
N GLY A 126 -23.53 -14.16 11.19
CA GLY A 126 -22.67 -15.01 12.00
C GLY A 126 -21.39 -15.52 11.30
N VAL A 127 -21.11 -15.05 10.08
CA VAL A 127 -19.92 -15.43 9.30
C VAL A 127 -18.74 -14.54 9.64
N ALA A 128 -17.55 -15.11 9.87
CA ALA A 128 -16.33 -14.35 10.15
C ALA A 128 -15.99 -13.39 9.00
N PHE A 129 -15.58 -12.16 9.32
CA PHE A 129 -15.31 -11.13 8.30
C PHE A 129 -14.28 -11.53 7.25
N PRO A 130 -13.17 -12.20 7.55
CA PRO A 130 -12.26 -12.67 6.52
C PRO A 130 -12.94 -13.58 5.49
N LYS A 131 -13.86 -14.44 5.95
CA LYS A 131 -14.63 -15.31 5.04
C LYS A 131 -15.63 -14.50 4.19
N VAL A 132 -16.38 -13.56 4.79
CA VAL A 132 -17.30 -12.66 4.06
C VAL A 132 -16.58 -11.95 2.92
N ILE A 133 -15.36 -11.49 3.16
CA ILE A 133 -14.54 -10.75 2.20
C ILE A 133 -14.00 -11.70 1.12
N LYS A 134 -13.43 -12.86 1.51
CA LYS A 134 -12.84 -13.83 0.59
C LYS A 134 -13.87 -14.48 -0.33
N ASP A 135 -15.08 -14.76 0.16
CA ASP A 135 -16.17 -15.33 -0.64
C ASP A 135 -16.59 -14.43 -1.82
N LYS A 136 -16.22 -13.14 -1.78
CA LYS A 136 -16.39 -12.17 -2.87
C LYS A 136 -15.16 -12.04 -3.79
N GLY A 137 -14.15 -12.88 -3.62
CA GLY A 137 -12.90 -12.83 -4.38
C GLY A 137 -11.96 -11.69 -3.98
N ILE A 138 -12.23 -11.03 -2.85
CA ILE A 138 -11.46 -9.90 -2.33
C ILE A 138 -10.26 -10.41 -1.51
N VAL A 139 -9.10 -9.77 -1.67
CA VAL A 139 -7.88 -10.08 -0.91
C VAL A 139 -7.97 -9.44 0.48
N VAL A 140 -7.68 -10.21 1.53
CA VAL A 140 -7.75 -9.75 2.93
C VAL A 140 -6.37 -9.41 3.44
N GLY A 141 -6.24 -8.24 4.06
CA GLY A 141 -5.03 -7.79 4.74
C GLY A 141 -5.28 -7.38 6.19
N ILE A 142 -4.19 -7.14 6.90
CA ILE A 142 -4.19 -6.84 8.33
C ILE A 142 -3.20 -5.72 8.67
N LYS A 143 -3.59 -4.76 9.51
CA LYS A 143 -2.68 -3.79 10.12
C LYS A 143 -1.90 -4.49 11.23
N VAL A 144 -0.57 -4.49 11.14
CA VAL A 144 0.29 -5.21 12.08
C VAL A 144 1.18 -4.32 12.95
N ASP A 145 1.31 -3.02 12.64
CA ASP A 145 1.97 -2.07 13.52
C ASP A 145 1.15 -1.81 14.80
N LYS A 146 1.83 -1.37 15.86
CA LYS A 146 1.24 -1.02 17.17
C LYS A 146 1.24 0.50 17.42
N GLY A 147 1.29 1.30 16.34
CA GLY A 147 1.31 2.76 16.42
C GLY A 147 2.70 3.34 16.57
N THR A 148 2.77 4.67 16.61
CA THR A 148 4.02 5.43 16.68
C THR A 148 4.49 5.65 18.11
N ALA A 149 5.80 5.80 18.28
CA ALA A 149 6.45 6.24 19.52
C ALA A 149 7.43 7.38 19.21
N GLY A 150 7.67 8.25 20.18
CA GLY A 150 8.65 9.34 20.04
C GLY A 150 10.06 8.79 19.79
N LEU A 151 10.75 9.38 18.81
CA LEU A 151 12.15 9.11 18.52
C LEU A 151 12.99 10.12 19.31
N ASN A 152 13.53 9.65 20.45
CA ASN A 152 14.31 10.48 21.34
C ASN A 152 15.55 11.07 20.64
N GLY A 153 15.90 12.31 20.96
CA GLY A 153 17.01 13.02 20.35
C GLY A 153 16.67 13.66 19.01
N THR A 154 15.39 13.74 18.66
CA THR A 154 14.89 14.46 17.47
C THR A 154 13.88 15.53 17.86
N ASP A 155 13.54 16.41 16.92
CA ASP A 155 12.50 17.43 17.10
C ASP A 155 11.10 16.83 16.91
N GLY A 156 10.63 16.02 17.90
CA GLY A 156 9.31 15.43 17.93
C GLY A 156 9.02 14.49 16.77
N GLU A 157 10.03 13.86 16.19
CA GLU A 157 9.85 12.81 15.19
C GLU A 157 9.52 11.47 15.85
N THR A 158 9.06 10.51 15.05
CA THR A 158 8.57 9.23 15.57
C THR A 158 9.20 8.04 14.84
N THR A 159 9.23 6.91 15.53
CA THR A 159 9.35 5.58 14.96
C THR A 159 8.04 4.81 15.16
N THR A 160 7.92 3.63 14.58
CA THR A 160 6.70 2.82 14.69
C THR A 160 7.00 1.50 15.39
N GLN A 161 6.17 1.16 16.36
CA GLN A 161 6.31 -0.02 17.23
C GLN A 161 5.57 -1.24 16.68
N GLY A 162 5.95 -2.43 17.16
CA GLY A 162 5.25 -3.68 16.92
C GLY A 162 6.10 -4.78 16.29
N LEU A 163 7.43 -4.61 16.20
CA LEU A 163 8.32 -5.65 15.67
C LEU A 163 8.44 -6.86 16.61
N ASP A 164 8.30 -6.64 17.94
CA ASP A 164 8.35 -7.73 18.92
C ASP A 164 7.18 -8.69 18.73
N GLY A 165 7.48 -9.98 18.58
CA GLY A 165 6.49 -11.02 18.31
C GLY A 165 5.77 -10.89 16.96
N LEU A 166 6.34 -10.12 16.01
CA LEU A 166 5.69 -9.89 14.72
C LEU A 166 5.66 -11.15 13.87
N SER A 167 6.68 -12.00 13.92
CA SER A 167 6.74 -13.23 13.14
C SER A 167 5.60 -14.18 13.52
N GLU A 168 5.40 -14.39 14.81
CA GLU A 168 4.34 -15.24 15.36
C GLU A 168 2.96 -14.69 15.02
N ARG A 169 2.77 -13.38 15.13
CA ARG A 169 1.52 -12.71 14.73
C ARG A 169 1.26 -12.85 13.23
N CYS A 170 2.26 -12.67 12.38
CA CYS A 170 2.12 -12.82 10.93
C CYS A 170 1.78 -14.27 10.56
N ALA A 171 2.44 -15.26 11.19
CA ALA A 171 2.11 -16.66 10.98
C ALA A 171 0.66 -16.99 11.37
N GLN A 172 0.15 -16.40 12.47
CA GLN A 172 -1.24 -16.57 12.87
C GLN A 172 -2.20 -15.88 11.89
N TYR A 173 -1.93 -14.62 11.51
CA TYR A 173 -2.79 -13.90 10.57
C TYR A 173 -2.86 -14.58 9.19
N LYS A 174 -1.77 -15.20 8.74
CA LYS A 174 -1.80 -16.04 7.52
C LYS A 174 -2.77 -17.21 7.65
N LYS A 175 -2.75 -17.92 8.79
CA LYS A 175 -3.69 -19.01 9.09
C LYS A 175 -5.13 -18.51 9.18
N ASP A 176 -5.35 -17.32 9.75
CA ASP A 176 -6.67 -16.68 9.87
C ASP A 176 -7.20 -16.14 8.53
N GLY A 177 -6.40 -16.27 7.47
CA GLY A 177 -6.82 -15.99 6.12
C GLY A 177 -6.36 -14.64 5.57
N CYS A 178 -5.43 -13.94 6.20
CA CYS A 178 -4.82 -12.75 5.63
C CYS A 178 -3.77 -13.13 4.57
N ASP A 179 -3.70 -12.35 3.50
CA ASP A 179 -2.76 -12.53 2.40
C ASP A 179 -1.76 -11.36 2.30
N PHE A 180 -2.04 -10.23 2.93
CA PHE A 180 -1.13 -9.09 2.99
C PHE A 180 -1.18 -8.39 4.34
N ALA A 181 -0.15 -7.60 4.63
CA ALA A 181 -0.04 -6.82 5.85
C ALA A 181 0.23 -5.35 5.53
N LYS A 182 -0.09 -4.46 6.48
CA LYS A 182 0.20 -3.02 6.39
C LYS A 182 0.94 -2.56 7.63
N TRP A 183 1.96 -1.72 7.43
CA TRP A 183 2.72 -1.04 8.46
C TRP A 183 2.99 0.39 8.05
N ARG A 184 2.59 1.34 8.89
CA ARG A 184 2.74 2.77 8.66
C ARG A 184 3.89 3.33 9.49
N CYS A 185 4.81 4.04 8.86
CA CYS A 185 5.75 4.96 9.49
C CYS A 185 5.35 6.39 9.16
N VAL A 186 5.59 7.31 10.08
CA VAL A 186 5.19 8.73 9.94
C VAL A 186 6.42 9.62 10.02
N LEU A 187 6.56 10.47 9.02
CA LEU A 187 7.63 11.47 8.94
C LEU A 187 7.01 12.86 8.79
N LYS A 188 7.54 13.85 9.49
CA LYS A 188 7.11 15.25 9.36
C LYS A 188 8.10 16.05 8.53
N ILE A 189 7.65 17.18 7.96
CA ILE A 189 8.50 18.15 7.29
C ILE A 189 8.56 19.41 8.14
N SER A 190 9.76 19.93 8.34
CA SER A 190 10.07 21.25 8.89
C SER A 190 11.45 21.67 8.38
N ASP A 191 12.01 22.77 8.90
CA ASP A 191 13.37 23.20 8.57
C ASP A 191 14.41 22.10 8.87
N ALA A 192 14.24 21.38 9.99
CA ALA A 192 15.14 20.33 10.46
C ALA A 192 14.64 18.90 10.21
N CYS A 193 13.41 18.73 9.75
CA CYS A 193 12.77 17.42 9.56
C CYS A 193 12.38 17.17 8.09
N PRO A 194 12.37 15.90 7.66
CA PRO A 194 12.80 14.72 8.42
C PRO A 194 14.31 14.70 8.63
N SER A 195 14.75 14.38 9.85
CA SER A 195 16.16 14.23 10.19
C SER A 195 16.76 12.97 9.57
N ALA A 196 18.09 12.95 9.42
CA ALA A 196 18.78 11.74 8.92
C ALA A 196 18.52 10.52 9.83
N LEU A 197 18.41 10.72 11.15
CA LEU A 197 18.09 9.68 12.11
C LEU A 197 16.66 9.13 11.88
N SER A 198 15.67 10.01 11.74
CA SER A 198 14.28 9.61 11.49
C SER A 198 14.13 8.86 10.17
N ILE A 199 14.80 9.32 9.11
CA ILE A 199 14.78 8.62 7.81
C ILE A 199 15.39 7.22 7.95
N ALA A 200 16.57 7.10 8.58
CA ALA A 200 17.26 5.83 8.72
C ALA A 200 16.48 4.83 9.58
N GLU A 201 15.94 5.28 10.72
CA GLU A 201 15.14 4.46 11.64
C GLU A 201 13.87 3.94 10.97
N ASN A 202 13.07 4.82 10.37
CA ASN A 202 11.82 4.42 9.75
C ASN A 202 12.04 3.53 8.52
N ALA A 203 13.10 3.76 7.74
CA ALA A 203 13.48 2.89 6.63
C ALA A 203 13.87 1.49 7.12
N ASN A 204 14.65 1.39 8.19
CA ASN A 204 15.05 0.12 8.80
C ASN A 204 13.85 -0.65 9.38
N VAL A 205 12.96 0.04 10.10
CA VAL A 205 11.74 -0.56 10.66
C VAL A 205 10.84 -1.11 9.57
N LEU A 206 10.61 -0.36 8.48
CA LEU A 206 9.83 -0.80 7.33
C LEU A 206 10.45 -2.02 6.65
N ALA A 207 11.76 -2.06 6.51
CA ALA A 207 12.45 -3.18 5.88
C ALA A 207 12.42 -4.46 6.74
N ARG A 208 12.61 -4.33 8.06
CA ARG A 208 12.46 -5.44 9.01
C ARG A 208 11.06 -6.03 8.99
N TYR A 209 10.05 -5.16 9.06
CA TYR A 209 8.65 -5.54 8.93
C TYR A 209 8.39 -6.31 7.63
N ALA A 210 8.84 -5.76 6.49
CA ALA A 210 8.60 -6.37 5.18
C ALA A 210 9.22 -7.76 5.05
N SER A 211 10.46 -7.93 5.51
CA SER A 211 11.14 -9.23 5.53
C SER A 211 10.39 -10.26 6.37
N ILE A 212 9.94 -9.88 7.60
CA ILE A 212 9.17 -10.77 8.48
C ILE A 212 7.85 -11.20 7.83
N CYS A 213 7.14 -10.26 7.20
CA CYS A 213 5.89 -10.58 6.51
C CYS A 213 6.08 -11.59 5.39
N GLN A 214 7.09 -11.40 4.54
CA GLN A 214 7.35 -12.30 3.41
C GLN A 214 7.73 -13.70 3.86
N GLN A 215 8.51 -13.84 4.92
CA GLN A 215 8.86 -15.15 5.50
C GLN A 215 7.62 -15.90 6.03
N ASN A 216 6.54 -15.19 6.34
CA ASN A 216 5.27 -15.75 6.78
C ASN A 216 4.18 -15.76 5.67
N GLY A 217 4.54 -15.54 4.42
CA GLY A 217 3.61 -15.62 3.28
C GLY A 217 2.64 -14.45 3.15
N LEU A 218 2.94 -13.30 3.77
CA LEU A 218 2.16 -12.06 3.67
C LEU A 218 2.87 -11.05 2.77
N VAL A 219 2.15 -10.44 1.83
CA VAL A 219 2.66 -9.30 1.04
C VAL A 219 2.73 -8.07 1.94
N PRO A 220 3.90 -7.45 2.16
CA PRO A 220 3.99 -6.23 2.92
C PRO A 220 3.59 -5.01 2.09
N ILE A 221 2.66 -4.20 2.62
CA ILE A 221 2.45 -2.83 2.17
C ILE A 221 3.37 -1.93 2.99
N VAL A 222 4.33 -1.32 2.32
CA VAL A 222 5.33 -0.41 2.90
C VAL A 222 4.77 1.00 2.84
N GLU A 223 4.46 1.60 4.02
CA GLU A 223 3.79 2.90 4.11
C GLU A 223 4.67 3.94 4.82
N PRO A 224 5.63 4.57 4.13
CA PRO A 224 6.36 5.73 4.63
C PRO A 224 5.51 6.99 4.38
N GLU A 225 4.62 7.33 5.30
CA GLU A 225 3.76 8.50 5.18
C GLU A 225 4.50 9.76 5.60
N ILE A 226 4.59 10.72 4.68
CA ILE A 226 5.10 12.05 4.94
C ILE A 226 3.90 12.96 5.20
N LEU A 227 3.80 13.52 6.42
CA LEU A 227 2.66 14.35 6.80
C LEU A 227 2.58 15.61 5.93
N PRO A 228 1.37 15.98 5.47
CA PRO A 228 1.16 17.23 4.74
C PRO A 228 1.10 18.45 5.66
N ASP A 229 1.27 18.25 6.97
CA ASP A 229 1.22 19.31 7.98
C ASP A 229 2.45 20.23 7.87
N GLY A 230 2.24 21.52 8.05
CA GLY A 230 3.28 22.55 8.00
C GLY A 230 3.06 23.54 6.87
N ASP A 231 4.02 24.44 6.70
CA ASP A 231 4.03 25.53 5.72
C ASP A 231 5.02 25.32 4.55
N HIS A 232 5.54 24.10 4.42
CA HIS A 232 6.49 23.75 3.37
C HIS A 232 5.84 23.75 1.97
N ASP A 233 6.62 24.14 0.99
CA ASP A 233 6.20 24.14 -0.41
C ASP A 233 6.30 22.74 -1.07
N LEU A 234 5.79 22.65 -2.30
CA LEU A 234 5.81 21.41 -3.09
C LEU A 234 7.22 20.91 -3.36
N GLN A 235 8.20 21.79 -3.55
CA GLN A 235 9.59 21.40 -3.82
C GLN A 235 10.21 20.72 -2.59
N ARG A 236 9.96 21.28 -1.39
CA ARG A 236 10.42 20.70 -0.13
C ARG A 236 9.76 19.34 0.11
N CYS A 237 8.46 19.22 -0.16
CA CYS A 237 7.75 17.95 -0.05
C CYS A 237 8.30 16.89 -1.02
N GLN A 238 8.49 17.23 -2.29
CA GLN A 238 9.10 16.33 -3.28
C GLN A 238 10.50 15.89 -2.86
N TYR A 239 11.35 16.83 -2.41
CA TYR A 239 12.70 16.52 -1.94
C TYR A 239 12.69 15.53 -0.76
N ALA A 240 11.85 15.78 0.25
CA ALA A 240 11.72 14.89 1.40
C ALA A 240 11.25 13.51 0.96
N THR A 241 10.27 13.43 0.09
CA THR A 241 9.74 12.18 -0.47
C THR A 241 10.83 11.39 -1.19
N GLU A 242 11.63 12.04 -2.05
CA GLU A 242 12.74 11.38 -2.75
C GLU A 242 13.79 10.84 -1.76
N LYS A 243 14.13 11.59 -0.72
CA LYS A 243 15.11 11.15 0.30
C LYS A 243 14.60 9.96 1.11
N VAL A 244 13.35 10.03 1.56
CA VAL A 244 12.72 8.97 2.35
C VAL A 244 12.59 7.69 1.52
N LEU A 245 12.05 7.77 0.30
CA LEU A 245 11.87 6.58 -0.55
C LEU A 245 13.20 5.94 -0.95
N ALA A 246 14.23 6.74 -1.26
CA ALA A 246 15.56 6.21 -1.55
C ALA A 246 16.13 5.42 -0.37
N ALA A 247 16.00 5.94 0.86
CA ALA A 247 16.42 5.24 2.07
C ALA A 247 15.61 3.97 2.32
N VAL A 248 14.30 4.01 2.12
CA VAL A 248 13.41 2.84 2.28
C VAL A 248 13.81 1.74 1.31
N TYR A 249 14.00 2.02 0.02
CA TYR A 249 14.37 0.99 -0.96
C TYR A 249 15.80 0.47 -0.75
N LYS A 250 16.72 1.32 -0.27
CA LYS A 250 18.05 0.85 0.17
C LYS A 250 17.92 -0.14 1.32
N ALA A 251 17.13 0.19 2.35
CA ALA A 251 16.91 -0.69 3.50
C ALA A 251 16.19 -1.99 3.11
N LEU A 252 15.18 -1.95 2.23
CA LEU A 252 14.51 -3.15 1.71
C LEU A 252 15.50 -4.08 1.01
N SER A 253 16.44 -3.52 0.23
CA SER A 253 17.52 -4.28 -0.41
C SER A 253 18.46 -4.92 0.62
N ASP A 254 18.89 -4.18 1.63
CA ASP A 254 19.77 -4.67 2.69
C ASP A 254 19.15 -5.80 3.51
N HIS A 255 17.81 -5.77 3.66
CA HIS A 255 17.03 -6.80 4.35
C HIS A 255 16.55 -7.93 3.42
N HIS A 256 17.05 -8.00 2.21
CA HIS A 256 16.78 -9.06 1.22
C HIS A 256 15.29 -9.23 0.87
N VAL A 257 14.54 -8.13 0.91
CA VAL A 257 13.12 -8.14 0.58
C VAL A 257 12.91 -8.38 -0.91
N TYR A 258 12.03 -9.33 -1.25
CA TYR A 258 11.62 -9.63 -2.62
C TYR A 258 10.63 -8.57 -3.10
N LEU A 259 11.07 -7.64 -3.95
CA LEU A 259 10.32 -6.42 -4.30
C LEU A 259 9.06 -6.73 -5.11
N GLU A 260 9.05 -7.74 -5.96
CA GLU A 260 7.88 -8.19 -6.73
C GLU A 260 6.75 -8.72 -5.84
N GLY A 261 7.04 -9.01 -4.58
CA GLY A 261 6.09 -9.40 -3.54
C GLY A 261 5.81 -8.28 -2.53
N THR A 262 5.91 -7.01 -2.91
CA THR A 262 5.62 -5.83 -2.06
C THR A 262 4.65 -4.87 -2.73
N LEU A 263 4.05 -3.96 -1.96
CA LEU A 263 3.37 -2.78 -2.46
C LEU A 263 3.84 -1.55 -1.69
N LEU A 264 3.93 -0.41 -2.37
CA LEU A 264 4.24 0.87 -1.74
C LEU A 264 2.94 1.64 -1.46
N LYS A 265 2.87 2.32 -0.30
CA LYS A 265 1.75 3.21 0.03
C LYS A 265 2.26 4.58 0.46
N PRO A 266 2.57 5.47 -0.50
CA PRO A 266 3.03 6.83 -0.22
C PRO A 266 1.88 7.83 -0.22
N ASN A 267 2.21 9.08 0.13
CA ASN A 267 1.35 10.23 -0.10
C ASN A 267 1.12 10.48 -1.59
N MET A 268 0.09 11.24 -1.87
CA MET A 268 -0.30 11.73 -3.17
C MET A 268 -0.22 13.27 -3.16
N GLU A 269 0.66 13.80 -3.99
CA GLU A 269 0.90 15.24 -4.18
C GLU A 269 0.42 15.68 -5.57
N VAL A 270 0.85 16.88 -6.03
CA VAL A 270 0.65 17.28 -7.42
C VAL A 270 1.19 16.21 -8.36
N ALA A 271 0.39 15.81 -9.35
CA ALA A 271 0.62 14.63 -10.15
C ALA A 271 2.02 14.54 -10.77
N MET A 272 2.55 15.63 -11.33
CA MET A 272 3.89 15.66 -11.91
C MET A 272 4.99 15.45 -10.87
N ALA A 273 4.90 16.10 -9.70
CA ALA A 273 5.87 15.97 -8.62
C ALA A 273 5.87 14.53 -8.07
N THR A 274 4.69 13.97 -7.83
CA THR A 274 4.51 12.58 -7.38
C THR A 274 5.16 11.59 -8.33
N VAL A 275 4.82 11.63 -9.63
CA VAL A 275 5.38 10.69 -10.61
C VAL A 275 6.88 10.88 -10.75
N THR A 276 7.38 12.12 -10.66
CA THR A 276 8.82 12.41 -10.73
C THR A 276 9.57 11.78 -9.56
N ALA A 277 9.09 11.98 -8.32
CA ALA A 277 9.70 11.40 -7.13
C ALA A 277 9.73 9.86 -7.19
N LEU A 278 8.62 9.24 -7.59
CA LEU A 278 8.52 7.80 -7.75
C LEU A 278 9.50 7.25 -8.80
N ARG A 279 9.61 7.89 -9.96
CA ARG A 279 10.53 7.46 -11.02
C ARG A 279 12.01 7.57 -10.64
N ARG A 280 12.35 8.47 -9.71
CA ARG A 280 13.71 8.63 -9.20
C ARG A 280 14.08 7.62 -8.12
N THR A 281 13.10 6.98 -7.48
CA THR A 281 13.36 6.25 -6.23
C THR A 281 12.79 4.84 -6.20
N VAL A 282 11.67 4.55 -6.87
CA VAL A 282 10.99 3.25 -6.78
C VAL A 282 11.48 2.31 -7.86
N PRO A 283 12.03 1.13 -7.51
CA PRO A 283 12.47 0.12 -8.48
C PRO A 283 11.31 -0.37 -9.37
N ALA A 284 11.63 -0.65 -10.63
CA ALA A 284 10.66 -1.13 -11.62
C ALA A 284 10.05 -2.50 -11.30
N SER A 285 10.70 -3.28 -10.44
CA SER A 285 10.24 -4.60 -9.99
C SER A 285 9.07 -4.55 -9.00
N VAL A 286 8.79 -3.38 -8.40
CA VAL A 286 7.62 -3.20 -7.53
C VAL A 286 6.33 -3.29 -8.36
N PRO A 287 5.36 -4.16 -8.02
CA PRO A 287 4.16 -4.35 -8.84
C PRO A 287 3.25 -3.13 -8.91
N GLY A 288 3.12 -2.42 -7.79
CA GLY A 288 2.20 -1.29 -7.71
C GLY A 288 2.38 -0.38 -6.50
N ILE A 289 1.77 0.78 -6.64
CA ILE A 289 1.78 1.87 -5.67
C ILE A 289 0.32 2.22 -5.38
N CYS A 290 -0.08 2.11 -4.10
CA CYS A 290 -1.43 2.38 -3.64
C CYS A 290 -1.41 3.64 -2.78
N PHE A 291 -1.77 4.79 -3.33
CA PHE A 291 -1.71 6.07 -2.64
C PHE A 291 -2.64 6.15 -1.43
N LEU A 292 -2.19 6.75 -0.35
CA LEU A 292 -3.07 7.23 0.72
C LEU A 292 -3.69 8.58 0.32
N SER A 293 -4.79 8.98 0.96
CA SER A 293 -5.49 10.23 0.63
C SER A 293 -5.07 11.44 1.48
N GLY A 294 -4.33 11.25 2.57
CA GLY A 294 -3.73 12.33 3.38
C GLY A 294 -4.70 13.39 3.93
N GLY A 295 -6.01 13.10 4.01
CA GLY A 295 -7.01 14.07 4.45
C GLY A 295 -7.68 14.87 3.34
N GLN A 296 -7.35 14.62 2.09
CA GLN A 296 -8.09 15.11 0.94
C GLN A 296 -9.56 14.70 1.01
N SER A 297 -10.45 15.51 0.46
CA SER A 297 -11.86 15.12 0.28
C SER A 297 -11.96 13.87 -0.62
N GLU A 298 -13.12 13.22 -0.63
CA GLU A 298 -13.33 12.06 -1.51
C GLU A 298 -13.15 12.42 -2.98
N GLU A 299 -13.61 13.61 -3.37
CA GLU A 299 -13.52 14.10 -4.74
C GLU A 299 -12.09 14.47 -5.11
N GLU A 300 -11.37 15.24 -4.27
CA GLU A 300 -9.96 15.61 -4.52
C GLU A 300 -9.08 14.38 -4.64
N ALA A 301 -9.26 13.38 -3.76
CA ALA A 301 -8.49 12.14 -3.83
C ALA A 301 -8.69 11.40 -5.16
N SER A 302 -9.93 11.36 -5.66
CA SER A 302 -10.26 10.74 -6.96
C SER A 302 -9.69 11.53 -8.13
N LEU A 303 -9.78 12.86 -8.10
CA LEU A 303 -9.22 13.74 -9.15
C LEU A 303 -7.70 13.63 -9.22
N ASN A 304 -7.02 13.70 -8.07
CA ASN A 304 -5.57 13.58 -7.99
C ASN A 304 -5.08 12.21 -8.48
N LEU A 305 -5.75 11.13 -8.08
CA LEU A 305 -5.44 9.79 -8.56
C LEU A 305 -5.61 9.68 -10.10
N SER A 306 -6.70 10.25 -10.63
CA SER A 306 -6.94 10.27 -12.07
C SER A 306 -5.86 11.08 -12.80
N ALA A 307 -5.51 12.27 -12.28
CA ALA A 307 -4.46 13.12 -12.84
C ALA A 307 -3.09 12.41 -12.87
N ILE A 308 -2.71 11.74 -11.78
CA ILE A 308 -1.47 10.95 -11.69
C ILE A 308 -1.46 9.85 -12.77
N ASN A 309 -2.59 9.18 -12.99
CA ASN A 309 -2.72 8.14 -14.00
C ASN A 309 -2.75 8.66 -15.46
N GLN A 310 -2.94 9.95 -15.65
CA GLN A 310 -2.92 10.60 -16.98
C GLN A 310 -1.55 11.19 -17.36
N ILE A 311 -0.59 11.27 -16.43
CA ILE A 311 0.74 11.82 -16.73
C ILE A 311 1.40 11.02 -17.87
N PRO A 312 1.87 11.67 -18.94
CA PRO A 312 2.44 11.01 -20.12
C PRO A 312 3.90 10.57 -19.92
N LEU A 313 4.25 10.13 -18.73
CA LEU A 313 5.57 9.59 -18.38
C LEU A 313 5.49 8.08 -18.22
N GLY A 314 6.44 7.35 -18.79
CA GLY A 314 6.54 5.90 -18.62
C GLY A 314 6.60 5.50 -17.15
N ARG A 315 5.75 4.54 -16.76
CA ARG A 315 5.61 4.03 -15.40
C ARG A 315 5.60 2.52 -15.42
N PRO A 316 6.54 1.85 -14.74
CA PRO A 316 6.55 0.38 -14.70
C PRO A 316 5.51 -0.20 -13.74
N TRP A 317 5.06 0.59 -12.74
CA TRP A 317 4.13 0.19 -11.69
C TRP A 317 2.68 0.47 -12.08
N LYS A 318 1.75 -0.28 -11.47
CA LYS A 318 0.34 0.11 -11.40
C LYS A 318 0.18 1.19 -10.34
N LEU A 319 -0.55 2.27 -10.66
CA LEU A 319 -0.85 3.36 -9.73
C LEU A 319 -2.31 3.28 -9.33
N SER A 320 -2.56 3.02 -8.05
CA SER A 320 -3.88 2.76 -7.50
C SER A 320 -4.08 3.48 -6.16
N PHE A 321 -5.10 3.12 -5.42
CA PHE A 321 -5.48 3.76 -4.16
C PHE A 321 -5.45 2.75 -2.98
N SER A 322 -5.22 3.30 -1.78
CA SER A 322 -5.50 2.65 -0.50
C SER A 322 -6.14 3.68 0.42
N PHE A 323 -7.44 3.88 0.22
CA PHE A 323 -8.18 4.95 0.87
C PHE A 323 -8.97 4.45 2.08
N GLY A 324 -8.89 5.21 3.17
CA GLY A 324 -9.72 5.07 4.34
C GLY A 324 -10.85 6.11 4.31
N ARG A 325 -10.57 7.33 4.79
CA ARG A 325 -11.56 8.42 4.84
C ARG A 325 -12.17 8.73 3.47
N ALA A 326 -11.33 8.87 2.45
CA ALA A 326 -11.77 9.21 1.09
C ALA A 326 -12.50 8.08 0.35
N LEU A 327 -12.79 6.96 1.00
CA LEU A 327 -13.63 5.88 0.47
C LEU A 327 -14.85 5.59 1.38
N GLN A 328 -14.86 6.12 2.61
CA GLN A 328 -15.87 5.78 3.63
C GLN A 328 -16.69 6.98 4.09
N ALA A 329 -16.28 8.23 3.80
CA ALA A 329 -16.90 9.41 4.39
C ALA A 329 -18.37 9.57 4.00
N SER A 330 -18.71 9.47 2.72
CA SER A 330 -20.10 9.53 2.25
C SER A 330 -20.93 8.36 2.77
N ALA A 331 -20.36 7.16 2.85
CA ALA A 331 -21.05 6.00 3.43
C ALA A 331 -21.37 6.22 4.92
N LEU A 332 -20.40 6.74 5.68
CA LEU A 332 -20.59 7.05 7.10
C LEU A 332 -21.66 8.15 7.30
N ALA A 333 -21.60 9.20 6.47
CA ALA A 333 -22.58 10.28 6.48
C ALA A 333 -23.99 9.79 6.12
N ALA A 334 -24.13 8.87 5.17
CA ALA A 334 -25.41 8.28 4.81
C ALA A 334 -25.96 7.34 5.89
N TRP A 335 -25.09 6.58 6.56
CA TRP A 335 -25.50 5.63 7.61
C TRP A 335 -26.09 6.31 8.85
N GLN A 336 -25.45 7.36 9.38
CA GLN A 336 -25.89 8.10 10.58
C GLN A 336 -26.14 7.22 11.81
N GLY A 337 -25.53 6.01 11.89
CA GLY A 337 -25.79 5.06 12.97
C GLY A 337 -27.15 4.38 12.92
N GLN A 338 -27.93 4.57 11.87
CA GLN A 338 -29.29 4.05 11.76
C GLN A 338 -29.32 2.78 10.90
N PRO A 339 -29.82 1.65 11.42
CA PRO A 339 -29.94 0.40 10.63
C PRO A 339 -30.77 0.58 9.35
N GLY A 340 -31.81 1.42 9.39
CA GLY A 340 -32.66 1.71 8.23
C GLY A 340 -31.93 2.40 7.07
N ASN A 341 -30.77 3.02 7.32
CA ASN A 341 -29.96 3.70 6.31
C ASN A 341 -28.90 2.79 5.68
N ARG A 342 -28.88 1.49 6.01
CA ARG A 342 -27.87 0.54 5.52
C ARG A 342 -27.74 0.57 4.00
N GLN A 343 -28.85 0.48 3.28
CA GLN A 343 -28.85 0.46 1.82
C GLN A 343 -28.27 1.74 1.24
N ALA A 344 -28.70 2.91 1.68
CA ALA A 344 -28.19 4.21 1.22
C ALA A 344 -26.68 4.35 1.46
N ALA A 345 -26.18 3.88 2.60
CA ALA A 345 -24.77 3.89 2.91
C ALA A 345 -23.95 2.92 2.01
N GLN A 346 -24.51 1.76 1.69
CA GLN A 346 -23.89 0.80 0.76
C GLN A 346 -23.84 1.33 -0.68
N GLU A 347 -24.89 2.02 -1.12
CA GLU A 347 -24.95 2.68 -2.43
C GLU A 347 -23.91 3.79 -2.54
N ALA A 348 -23.79 4.66 -1.51
CA ALA A 348 -22.77 5.70 -1.44
C ALA A 348 -21.35 5.11 -1.50
N PHE A 349 -21.12 4.05 -0.74
CA PHE A 349 -19.82 3.34 -0.72
C PHE A 349 -19.49 2.73 -2.08
N CYS A 350 -20.44 2.04 -2.70
CA CYS A 350 -20.26 1.43 -4.02
C CYS A 350 -19.98 2.48 -5.10
N SER A 351 -20.71 3.60 -5.08
CA SER A 351 -20.49 4.72 -5.98
C SER A 351 -19.06 5.27 -5.88
N ARG A 352 -18.59 5.52 -4.66
CA ARG A 352 -17.23 6.02 -4.43
C ARG A 352 -16.15 5.00 -4.84
N ALA A 353 -16.36 3.71 -4.57
CA ALA A 353 -15.45 2.65 -5.01
C ALA A 353 -15.33 2.59 -6.54
N LYS A 354 -16.45 2.73 -7.25
CA LYS A 354 -16.48 2.79 -8.72
C LYS A 354 -15.75 4.02 -9.26
N ILE A 355 -15.95 5.19 -8.66
CA ILE A 355 -15.25 6.43 -9.04
C ILE A 355 -13.73 6.24 -8.87
N ASN A 356 -13.28 5.71 -7.74
CA ASN A 356 -11.85 5.46 -7.51
C ASN A 356 -11.29 4.39 -8.46
N SER A 357 -12.08 3.40 -8.84
CA SER A 357 -11.71 2.43 -9.89
C SER A 357 -11.44 3.11 -11.22
N LEU A 358 -12.32 4.02 -11.66
CA LEU A 358 -12.11 4.83 -12.88
C LEU A 358 -10.89 5.74 -12.73
N ALA A 359 -10.70 6.37 -11.57
CA ALA A 359 -9.54 7.22 -11.30
C ALA A 359 -8.22 6.46 -11.38
N SER A 360 -8.16 5.21 -10.90
CA SER A 360 -6.97 4.36 -11.00
C SER A 360 -6.61 3.96 -12.44
N LYS A 361 -7.54 4.13 -13.36
CA LYS A 361 -7.32 3.94 -14.82
C LYS A 361 -7.07 5.25 -15.56
N GLY A 362 -7.16 6.41 -14.88
CA GLY A 362 -7.08 7.73 -15.52
C GLY A 362 -8.34 8.11 -16.30
N GLU A 363 -9.44 7.41 -16.08
CA GLU A 363 -10.71 7.57 -16.82
C GLU A 363 -11.72 8.45 -16.08
N TYR A 364 -11.49 8.76 -14.81
CA TYR A 364 -12.42 9.59 -14.04
C TYR A 364 -12.43 11.04 -14.55
N ARG A 365 -13.63 11.56 -14.74
CA ARG A 365 -13.92 12.96 -15.05
C ARG A 365 -15.06 13.42 -14.15
N PRO A 366 -14.96 14.62 -13.53
CA PRO A 366 -16.06 15.14 -12.69
C PRO A 366 -17.29 15.41 -13.57
N THR A 367 -18.45 15.02 -13.10
CA THR A 367 -19.74 15.25 -13.79
C THR A 367 -20.34 16.62 -13.51
N GLY A 368 -19.73 17.42 -12.64
CA GLY A 368 -20.23 18.72 -12.17
C GLY A 368 -21.31 18.64 -11.07
N GLU A 369 -21.81 17.45 -10.77
CA GLU A 369 -22.81 17.17 -9.72
C GLU A 369 -22.18 16.43 -8.53
N ALA A 370 -21.02 16.91 -8.03
CA ALA A 370 -20.41 16.29 -6.86
C ALA A 370 -21.33 16.50 -5.63
N ASP A 371 -21.61 15.40 -4.92
CA ASP A 371 -22.30 15.45 -3.63
C ASP A 371 -21.52 16.35 -2.66
N GLN A 372 -22.20 17.26 -1.97
CA GLN A 372 -21.59 18.17 -0.98
C GLN A 372 -20.78 17.40 0.08
N ALA A 373 -21.22 16.21 0.46
CA ALA A 373 -20.49 15.34 1.39
C ALA A 373 -19.12 14.90 0.83
N ALA A 374 -19.05 14.63 -0.49
CA ALA A 374 -17.82 14.20 -1.16
C ALA A 374 -16.79 15.34 -1.33
N MET A 375 -17.25 16.60 -1.28
CA MET A 375 -16.40 17.80 -1.38
C MET A 375 -15.80 18.24 -0.05
N GLN A 376 -16.31 17.70 1.08
CA GLN A 376 -15.86 18.11 2.41
C GLN A 376 -14.41 17.66 2.65
N SER A 377 -13.54 18.60 3.09
CA SER A 377 -12.19 18.28 3.52
C SER A 377 -12.19 17.28 4.68
N LEU A 378 -11.37 16.24 4.55
CA LEU A 378 -11.19 15.18 5.55
C LEU A 378 -9.88 15.36 6.33
N TYR A 379 -9.23 16.52 6.17
CA TYR A 379 -8.00 16.84 6.85
C TYR A 379 -8.16 16.84 8.37
N THR A 380 -7.17 16.31 9.04
CA THR A 380 -7.03 16.34 10.50
C THR A 380 -5.55 16.53 10.80
N ALA A 381 -5.19 17.63 11.44
CA ALA A 381 -3.82 17.96 11.78
C ALA A 381 -3.18 16.87 12.66
N SER A 382 -1.89 16.58 12.42
CA SER A 382 -1.11 15.60 13.16
C SER A 382 -1.84 14.26 13.32
N TYR A 383 -2.39 13.75 12.23
CA TYR A 383 -3.25 12.57 12.25
C TYR A 383 -2.48 11.33 12.73
N VAL A 384 -2.83 10.85 13.90
CA VAL A 384 -2.31 9.60 14.51
C VAL A 384 -3.41 8.54 14.44
N TYR A 385 -3.03 7.32 13.97
CA TYR A 385 -3.92 6.16 13.93
C TYR A 385 -4.07 5.49 15.30
#